data_ea963431f935c36638e8f9252442aa76
#
_entry.id   ea963431f935c36638e8f9252442aa76
#
_cell.length_a   1.000
_cell.length_b   1.000
_cell.length_c   1.000
_cell.angle_alpha   90.00
_cell.angle_beta   90.00
_cell.angle_gamma   90.00
#
_symmetry.space_group_name_H-M   'P 1'
#
loop_
_entity.id
_entity.type
_entity.pdbx_description
1 polymer ?
#
loop_
_entity_poly.entity_id
_entity_poly.type
_entity_poly.pdbx_seq_one_letter_code
_entity_poly.pdbx_strand_id
1 'polypeptide(L)'
;MPDHNRVIQVAVPRPLHSVYDYAVPDGMPIPPAGCRVKVPFGRSTALGICVNTEVTNPHSRLKPIYALVDAEASEPAVSQELLDLAQWMSSYYHHPLGEVLATVLPAAARRGAEFSITAADCWQAVQPEYVNPRAPRQQQLLEFLTNHPGSTGAEVVAAGFSRTLLNKLAALGVVDRIDQRADLQPKEPHLAATAEQVLAIEQVHQTLGRFRALLLEGVTGSGKTEVYLQSIAAA
;
A
#
# COMPACT_ATOMS: atom_id res chain seq x y z
N MET A 1 -21.14 15.28 -28.43
CA MET A 1 -19.70 15.54 -28.47
C MET A 1 -19.16 15.04 -27.15
N PRO A 2 -18.14 14.16 -27.10
CA PRO A 2 -17.55 13.83 -25.82
C PRO A 2 -16.97 15.10 -25.21
N ASP A 3 -17.29 15.32 -23.95
CA ASP A 3 -16.84 16.48 -23.20
C ASP A 3 -15.31 16.38 -23.08
N HIS A 4 -14.58 17.25 -23.79
CA HIS A 4 -13.11 17.23 -23.85
C HIS A 4 -12.44 17.41 -22.46
N ASN A 5 -13.24 17.67 -21.42
CA ASN A 5 -12.78 17.88 -20.06
C ASN A 5 -12.68 16.58 -19.23
N ARG A 6 -12.99 15.41 -19.80
CA ARG A 6 -12.98 14.12 -19.09
C ARG A 6 -11.99 13.14 -19.74
N VAL A 7 -10.77 13.61 -19.93
CA VAL A 7 -9.67 12.81 -20.49
C VAL A 7 -8.52 12.76 -19.50
N ILE A 8 -7.95 11.58 -19.33
CA ILE A 8 -6.78 11.36 -18.48
C ILE A 8 -5.65 10.68 -19.27
N GLN A 9 -4.42 10.91 -18.85
CA GLN A 9 -3.25 10.17 -19.34
C GLN A 9 -2.89 9.05 -18.38
N VAL A 10 -2.65 7.88 -18.93
CA VAL A 10 -2.36 6.67 -18.17
C VAL A 10 -1.04 6.07 -18.64
N ALA A 11 -0.14 5.84 -17.69
CA ALA A 11 1.05 5.04 -17.86
C ALA A 11 0.73 3.56 -17.63
N VAL A 12 0.96 2.72 -18.65
CA VAL A 12 0.66 1.28 -18.58
C VAL A 12 1.98 0.51 -18.43
N PRO A 13 2.07 -0.53 -17.58
CA PRO A 13 3.30 -1.32 -17.37
C PRO A 13 3.59 -2.20 -18.60
N ARG A 14 4.13 -1.58 -19.60
CA ARG A 14 4.56 -2.18 -20.87
C ARG A 14 5.85 -1.50 -21.32
N PRO A 15 6.72 -2.17 -22.09
CA PRO A 15 7.96 -1.62 -22.57
C PRO A 15 7.73 -0.58 -23.69
N LEU A 16 6.93 0.43 -23.38
CA LEU A 16 6.54 1.51 -24.29
C LEU A 16 6.70 2.85 -23.58
N HIS A 17 7.42 3.77 -24.20
CA HIS A 17 7.73 5.08 -23.62
C HIS A 17 6.56 6.06 -23.62
N SER A 18 5.45 5.71 -24.29
CA SER A 18 4.28 6.59 -24.37
C SER A 18 3.34 6.39 -23.19
N VAL A 19 2.74 7.48 -22.74
CA VAL A 19 1.51 7.48 -21.97
C VAL A 19 0.32 7.52 -22.95
N TYR A 20 -0.85 7.08 -22.51
CA TYR A 20 -2.02 6.90 -23.35
C TYR A 20 -3.21 7.68 -22.83
N ASP A 21 -3.91 8.37 -23.75
CA ASP A 21 -5.12 9.11 -23.43
C ASP A 21 -6.32 8.18 -23.36
N TYR A 22 -7.13 8.34 -22.31
CA TYR A 22 -8.37 7.60 -22.09
C TYR A 22 -9.49 8.54 -21.69
N ALA A 23 -10.71 8.26 -22.16
CA ALA A 23 -11.90 8.94 -21.70
C ALA A 23 -12.33 8.40 -20.32
N VAL A 24 -12.78 9.28 -19.44
CA VAL A 24 -13.46 8.92 -18.20
C VAL A 24 -14.96 8.88 -18.48
N PRO A 25 -15.66 7.73 -18.30
CA PRO A 25 -17.08 7.59 -18.54
C PRO A 25 -17.92 8.57 -17.71
N ASP A 26 -19.08 8.96 -18.22
CA ASP A 26 -20.03 9.77 -17.47
C ASP A 26 -20.47 9.02 -16.20
N GLY A 27 -20.60 9.77 -15.10
CA GLY A 27 -20.94 9.21 -13.79
C GLY A 27 -19.76 8.62 -13.00
N MET A 28 -18.57 8.42 -13.62
CA MET A 28 -17.36 8.03 -12.91
C MET A 28 -16.59 9.30 -12.50
N PRO A 29 -16.06 9.40 -11.25
CA PRO A 29 -15.20 10.52 -10.88
C PRO A 29 -13.93 10.52 -11.72
N ILE A 30 -13.37 11.70 -11.99
CA ILE A 30 -12.06 11.83 -12.66
C ILE A 30 -10.99 11.31 -11.69
N PRO A 31 -10.24 10.26 -12.06
CA PRO A 31 -9.17 9.73 -11.21
C PRO A 31 -8.10 10.78 -10.96
N PRO A 32 -7.75 11.10 -9.71
CA PRO A 32 -6.55 11.89 -9.43
C PRO A 32 -5.27 11.26 -9.98
N ALA A 33 -4.24 12.06 -10.21
CA ALA A 33 -2.92 11.54 -10.52
C ALA A 33 -2.44 10.61 -9.40
N GLY A 34 -1.77 9.51 -9.77
CA GLY A 34 -1.35 8.46 -8.85
C GLY A 34 -2.37 7.34 -8.61
N CYS A 35 -3.64 7.51 -9.01
CA CYS A 35 -4.65 6.46 -8.89
C CYS A 35 -4.47 5.36 -9.94
N ARG A 36 -4.80 4.14 -9.54
CA ARG A 36 -4.82 2.96 -10.41
C ARG A 36 -6.12 2.89 -11.19
N VAL A 37 -6.01 2.66 -12.48
CA VAL A 37 -7.16 2.52 -13.37
C VAL A 37 -7.06 1.26 -14.23
N LYS A 38 -8.18 0.59 -14.47
CA LYS A 38 -8.27 -0.51 -15.43
C LYS A 38 -8.59 0.06 -16.81
N VAL A 39 -7.74 -0.22 -17.77
CA VAL A 39 -7.86 0.32 -19.14
C VAL A 39 -7.81 -0.78 -20.20
N PRO A 40 -8.52 -0.59 -21.34
CA PRO A 40 -8.34 -1.46 -22.51
C PRO A 40 -6.96 -1.21 -23.14
N PHE A 41 -6.15 -2.26 -23.29
CA PHE A 41 -4.84 -2.16 -23.94
C PHE A 41 -4.66 -3.28 -24.98
N GLY A 42 -4.63 -2.92 -26.24
CA GLY A 42 -4.67 -3.89 -27.33
C GLY A 42 -5.94 -4.76 -27.26
N ARG A 43 -5.77 -6.07 -27.11
CA ARG A 43 -6.84 -7.06 -26.93
C ARG A 43 -7.05 -7.48 -25.47
N SER A 44 -6.32 -6.88 -24.54
CA SER A 44 -6.35 -7.22 -23.11
C SER A 44 -6.75 -6.02 -22.26
N THR A 45 -6.98 -6.27 -20.99
CA THR A 45 -7.10 -5.23 -19.96
C THR A 45 -5.75 -5.07 -19.26
N ALA A 46 -5.36 -3.83 -19.01
CA ALA A 46 -4.18 -3.52 -18.22
C ALA A 46 -4.56 -2.67 -17.01
N LEU A 47 -3.79 -2.81 -15.94
CA LEU A 47 -3.80 -1.89 -14.82
C LEU A 47 -2.74 -0.83 -15.09
N GLY A 48 -3.14 0.43 -15.19
CA GLY A 48 -2.25 1.58 -15.35
C GLY A 48 -2.38 2.57 -14.21
N ILE A 49 -1.49 3.55 -14.20
CA ILE A 49 -1.51 4.67 -13.24
C ILE A 49 -1.91 5.93 -14.00
N CYS A 50 -2.90 6.66 -13.49
CA CYS A 50 -3.22 7.99 -13.97
C CYS A 50 -2.06 8.93 -13.65
N VAL A 51 -1.49 9.58 -14.67
CA VAL A 51 -0.33 10.47 -14.51
C VAL A 51 -0.65 11.93 -14.82
N ASN A 52 -1.75 12.19 -15.52
CA ASN A 52 -2.18 13.55 -15.82
C ASN A 52 -3.71 13.57 -16.05
N THR A 53 -4.36 14.60 -15.55
CA THR A 53 -5.81 14.83 -15.65
C THR A 53 -6.16 16.06 -16.51
N GLU A 54 -5.16 16.87 -16.84
CA GLU A 54 -5.32 18.07 -17.66
C GLU A 54 -4.75 17.82 -19.06
N VAL A 55 -5.53 17.15 -19.91
CA VAL A 55 -5.08 16.77 -21.26
C VAL A 55 -5.55 17.82 -22.25
N THR A 56 -4.59 18.61 -22.75
CA THR A 56 -4.81 19.54 -23.86
C THR A 56 -4.55 18.81 -25.19
N ASN A 57 -5.52 18.82 -26.10
CA ASN A 57 -5.46 18.14 -27.40
C ASN A 57 -5.42 16.60 -27.34
N PRO A 58 -6.42 15.95 -26.73
CA PRO A 58 -6.49 14.51 -26.74
C PRO A 58 -6.71 13.93 -28.13
N HIS A 59 -6.34 12.67 -28.34
CA HIS A 59 -6.62 11.97 -29.59
C HIS A 59 -8.12 11.93 -29.90
N SER A 60 -8.50 11.99 -31.18
CA SER A 60 -9.91 12.07 -31.61
C SER A 60 -10.76 10.83 -31.34
N ARG A 61 -10.13 9.66 -31.06
CA ARG A 61 -10.80 8.40 -30.73
C ARG A 61 -10.23 7.82 -29.44
N LEU A 62 -10.86 8.19 -28.31
CA LEU A 62 -10.48 7.70 -27.00
C LEU A 62 -11.28 6.45 -26.64
N LYS A 63 -10.58 5.46 -26.08
CA LYS A 63 -11.26 4.34 -25.40
C LYS A 63 -11.58 4.77 -23.96
N PRO A 64 -12.73 4.37 -23.41
CA PRO A 64 -13.05 4.65 -22.02
C PRO A 64 -12.21 3.77 -21.09
N ILE A 65 -11.89 4.27 -19.89
CA ILE A 65 -11.40 3.41 -18.80
C ILE A 65 -12.52 2.45 -18.36
N TYR A 66 -12.15 1.29 -17.87
CA TYR A 66 -13.13 0.31 -17.39
C TYR A 66 -13.51 0.53 -15.92
N ALA A 67 -12.55 0.90 -15.09
CA ALA A 67 -12.79 1.12 -13.67
C ALA A 67 -11.67 1.98 -13.05
N LEU A 68 -12.04 2.75 -12.03
CA LEU A 68 -11.15 3.34 -11.06
C LEU A 68 -10.98 2.34 -9.92
N VAL A 69 -9.75 1.87 -9.69
CA VAL A 69 -9.46 0.85 -8.68
C VAL A 69 -9.43 1.44 -7.28
N ASP A 70 -8.94 2.66 -7.15
CA ASP A 70 -8.77 3.38 -5.88
C ASP A 70 -9.96 4.32 -5.58
N ALA A 71 -11.17 3.96 -6.02
CA ALA A 71 -12.37 4.83 -5.91
C ALA A 71 -12.75 5.15 -4.45
N GLU A 72 -12.49 4.23 -3.53
CA GLU A 72 -12.82 4.35 -2.10
C GLU A 72 -11.59 4.71 -1.25
N ALA A 73 -10.41 4.80 -1.86
CA ALA A 73 -9.19 5.16 -1.15
C ALA A 73 -9.17 6.67 -0.83
N SER A 74 -8.77 7.01 0.38
CA SER A 74 -8.60 8.41 0.80
C SER A 74 -7.43 9.10 0.08
N GLU A 75 -6.47 8.30 -0.41
CA GLU A 75 -5.26 8.77 -1.06
C GLU A 75 -4.95 7.93 -2.31
N PRO A 76 -4.29 8.51 -3.32
CA PRO A 76 -3.86 7.77 -4.50
C PRO A 76 -2.80 6.72 -4.13
N ALA A 77 -2.76 5.61 -4.87
CA ALA A 77 -1.81 4.51 -4.65
C ALA A 77 -0.34 4.94 -4.83
N VAL A 78 -0.10 5.99 -5.60
CA VAL A 78 1.22 6.61 -5.81
C VAL A 78 1.10 8.08 -5.48
N SER A 79 1.84 8.56 -4.47
CA SER A 79 1.85 9.98 -4.09
C SER A 79 2.47 10.84 -5.19
N GLN A 80 2.23 12.16 -5.15
CA GLN A 80 2.80 13.09 -6.13
C GLN A 80 4.33 13.04 -6.11
N GLU A 81 4.94 12.95 -4.94
CA GLU A 81 6.40 12.85 -4.80
C GLU A 81 6.96 11.60 -5.50
N LEU A 82 6.27 10.46 -5.37
CA LEU A 82 6.66 9.22 -6.06
C LEU A 82 6.39 9.29 -7.56
N LEU A 83 5.36 10.00 -8.01
CA LEU A 83 5.15 10.27 -9.44
C LEU A 83 6.28 11.10 -10.02
N ASP A 84 6.68 12.17 -9.34
CA ASP A 84 7.76 13.05 -9.77
C ASP A 84 9.09 12.30 -9.82
N LEU A 85 9.37 11.46 -8.80
CA LEU A 85 10.53 10.59 -8.80
C LEU A 85 10.51 9.59 -9.95
N ALA A 86 9.37 8.95 -10.21
CA ALA A 86 9.22 7.99 -11.30
C ALA A 86 9.41 8.65 -12.67
N GLN A 87 8.90 9.86 -12.86
CA GLN A 87 9.11 10.65 -14.09
C GLN A 87 10.58 11.01 -14.28
N TRP A 88 11.25 11.45 -13.21
CA TRP A 88 12.68 11.71 -13.23
C TRP A 88 13.46 10.44 -13.58
N MET A 89 13.18 9.30 -12.93
CA MET A 89 13.83 8.01 -13.22
C MET A 89 13.62 7.59 -14.67
N SER A 90 12.39 7.71 -15.18
CA SER A 90 12.04 7.39 -16.56
C SER A 90 12.86 8.21 -17.54
N SER A 91 13.00 9.51 -17.29
CA SER A 91 13.78 10.43 -18.12
C SER A 91 15.28 10.16 -18.03
N TYR A 92 15.81 10.01 -16.81
CA TYR A 92 17.25 9.85 -16.57
C TYR A 92 17.80 8.52 -17.09
N TYR A 93 17.06 7.43 -16.84
CA TYR A 93 17.47 6.07 -17.26
C TYR A 93 16.91 5.66 -18.63
N HIS A 94 16.17 6.54 -19.29
CA HIS A 94 15.47 6.23 -20.56
C HIS A 94 14.62 4.96 -20.46
N HIS A 95 13.90 4.78 -19.35
CA HIS A 95 13.07 3.59 -19.10
C HIS A 95 11.58 3.93 -19.17
N PRO A 96 10.72 3.05 -19.74
CA PRO A 96 9.28 3.29 -19.84
C PRO A 96 8.62 3.66 -18.50
N LEU A 97 7.92 4.80 -18.46
CA LEU A 97 7.32 5.32 -17.22
C LEU A 97 6.38 4.30 -16.56
N GLY A 98 5.59 3.56 -17.36
CA GLY A 98 4.68 2.55 -16.82
C GLY A 98 5.40 1.40 -16.12
N GLU A 99 6.60 1.02 -16.58
CA GLU A 99 7.41 -0.01 -15.92
C GLU A 99 8.09 0.54 -14.65
N VAL A 100 8.56 1.79 -14.68
CA VAL A 100 9.10 2.47 -13.49
C VAL A 100 8.02 2.52 -12.41
N LEU A 101 6.81 2.99 -12.72
CA LEU A 101 5.68 3.05 -11.77
C LEU A 101 5.28 1.66 -11.26
N ALA A 102 5.40 0.62 -12.08
CA ALA A 102 5.15 -0.74 -11.62
C ALA A 102 6.16 -1.20 -10.55
N THR A 103 7.38 -0.67 -10.51
CA THR A 103 8.35 -1.01 -9.47
C THR A 103 8.05 -0.35 -8.13
N VAL A 104 7.38 0.80 -8.15
CA VAL A 104 6.96 1.54 -6.94
C VAL A 104 5.86 0.79 -6.18
N LEU A 105 5.01 0.05 -6.90
CA LEU A 105 3.86 -0.63 -6.30
C LEU A 105 4.22 -2.05 -5.82
N PRO A 106 3.75 -2.46 -4.62
CA PRO A 106 3.82 -3.85 -4.18
C PRO A 106 3.13 -4.81 -5.16
N ALA A 107 3.56 -6.07 -5.20
CA ALA A 107 3.07 -7.05 -6.16
C ALA A 107 1.55 -7.29 -6.10
N ALA A 108 0.94 -7.20 -4.93
CA ALA A 108 -0.51 -7.31 -4.75
C ALA A 108 -1.24 -6.10 -5.37
N ALA A 109 -0.75 -4.88 -5.12
CA ALA A 109 -1.29 -3.65 -5.68
C ALA A 109 -1.20 -3.60 -7.21
N ARG A 110 -0.12 -4.13 -7.79
CA ARG A 110 0.04 -4.27 -9.26
C ARG A 110 -0.98 -5.21 -9.89
N ARG A 111 -1.59 -6.11 -9.13
CA ARG A 111 -2.66 -7.02 -9.58
C ARG A 111 -4.06 -6.49 -9.31
N GLY A 112 -4.17 -5.26 -8.80
CA GLY A 112 -5.46 -4.62 -8.53
C GLY A 112 -6.07 -5.01 -7.18
N ALA A 113 -5.32 -5.61 -6.26
CA ALA A 113 -5.75 -5.74 -4.88
C ALA A 113 -5.85 -4.34 -4.25
N GLU A 114 -6.75 -4.17 -3.30
CA GLU A 114 -6.81 -2.94 -2.52
C GLU A 114 -5.43 -2.60 -1.97
N PHE A 115 -5.01 -1.38 -2.21
CA PHE A 115 -3.83 -0.83 -1.60
C PHE A 115 -4.25 -0.26 -0.25
N SER A 116 -4.45 -1.15 0.67
CA SER A 116 -4.43 -0.81 2.07
C SER A 116 -3.01 -1.09 2.55
N ILE A 117 -2.33 -0.12 3.13
CA ILE A 117 -1.32 -0.42 4.15
C ILE A 117 -2.15 -0.99 5.29
N THR A 118 -2.68 -2.17 5.06
CA THR A 118 -3.33 -2.92 6.11
C THR A 118 -2.22 -3.19 7.11
N ALA A 119 -2.28 -2.48 8.22
CA ALA A 119 -1.94 -3.07 9.48
C ALA A 119 -2.25 -4.57 9.38
N ALA A 120 -1.32 -5.39 9.81
CA ALA A 120 -1.43 -6.85 9.70
C ALA A 120 -2.88 -7.23 9.95
N ASP A 121 -3.45 -8.13 9.13
CA ASP A 121 -4.83 -8.62 9.18
C ASP A 121 -5.13 -9.12 10.62
N CYS A 122 -5.34 -8.17 11.53
CA CYS A 122 -5.43 -8.38 12.97
C CYS A 122 -6.89 -8.52 13.37
N TRP A 123 -7.17 -9.42 14.25
CA TRP A 123 -8.52 -9.81 14.62
C TRP A 123 -8.74 -9.72 16.12
N GLN A 124 -9.95 -9.33 16.50
CA GLN A 124 -10.40 -9.32 17.89
C GLN A 124 -11.80 -9.94 18.02
N ALA A 125 -12.11 -10.46 19.19
CA ALA A 125 -13.47 -10.82 19.54
C ALA A 125 -14.25 -9.54 19.88
N VAL A 126 -15.40 -9.34 19.22
CA VAL A 126 -16.33 -8.22 19.49
C VAL A 126 -17.44 -8.68 20.44
N GLN A 127 -17.87 -9.92 20.32
CA GLN A 127 -18.88 -10.54 21.15
C GLN A 127 -18.32 -11.80 21.81
N PRO A 128 -17.47 -11.67 22.84
CA PRO A 128 -16.83 -12.82 23.49
C PRO A 128 -17.83 -13.76 24.19
N GLU A 129 -19.01 -13.25 24.54
CA GLU A 129 -20.13 -14.02 25.15
C GLU A 129 -20.93 -14.83 24.11
N TYR A 130 -20.65 -14.71 22.83
CA TYR A 130 -21.35 -15.49 21.80
C TYR A 130 -21.16 -17.00 22.01
N VAL A 131 -22.25 -17.71 22.17
CA VAL A 131 -22.23 -19.16 22.35
C VAL A 131 -22.99 -19.87 21.24
N ASN A 132 -22.32 -20.80 20.59
CA ASN A 132 -22.96 -21.72 19.68
C ASN A 132 -22.71 -23.19 20.10
N PRO A 133 -23.68 -23.81 20.83
CA PRO A 133 -23.48 -25.16 21.40
C PRO A 133 -23.17 -26.24 20.32
N ARG A 134 -23.57 -25.99 19.07
CA ARG A 134 -23.37 -26.93 17.96
C ARG A 134 -22.04 -26.76 17.24
N ALA A 135 -21.22 -25.78 17.65
CA ALA A 135 -19.97 -25.44 16.97
C ALA A 135 -18.84 -25.13 17.98
N PRO A 136 -18.36 -26.13 18.73
CA PRO A 136 -17.34 -25.92 19.78
C PRO A 136 -16.04 -25.28 19.25
N ARG A 137 -15.72 -25.51 17.99
CA ARG A 137 -14.55 -24.94 17.35
C ARG A 137 -14.64 -23.40 17.19
N GLN A 138 -15.87 -22.87 17.03
CA GLN A 138 -16.10 -21.41 17.01
C GLN A 138 -15.83 -20.79 18.36
N GLN A 139 -16.24 -21.47 19.42
CA GLN A 139 -16.03 -21.00 20.79
C GLN A 139 -14.54 -21.01 21.16
N GLN A 140 -13.81 -22.03 20.77
CA GLN A 140 -12.36 -22.08 20.96
C GLN A 140 -11.62 -20.93 20.24
N LEU A 141 -12.05 -20.58 19.01
CA LEU A 141 -11.49 -19.44 18.28
C LEU A 141 -11.81 -18.10 18.96
N LEU A 142 -13.03 -17.95 19.47
CA LEU A 142 -13.42 -16.74 20.22
C LEU A 142 -12.62 -16.59 21.52
N GLU A 143 -12.48 -17.66 22.29
CA GLU A 143 -11.64 -17.70 23.48
C GLU A 143 -10.18 -17.37 23.17
N PHE A 144 -9.65 -17.92 22.07
CA PHE A 144 -8.31 -17.58 21.61
C PHE A 144 -8.18 -16.08 21.31
N LEU A 145 -9.09 -15.50 20.52
CA LEU A 145 -9.04 -14.07 20.16
C LEU A 145 -9.33 -13.13 21.33
N THR A 146 -10.09 -13.59 22.33
CA THR A 146 -10.33 -12.84 23.57
C THR A 146 -9.05 -12.76 24.42
N ASN A 147 -8.31 -13.86 24.49
CA ASN A 147 -7.06 -13.95 25.25
C ASN A 147 -5.86 -13.33 24.48
N HIS A 148 -5.96 -13.23 23.14
CA HIS A 148 -4.93 -12.70 22.26
C HIS A 148 -5.53 -11.68 21.28
N PRO A 149 -6.02 -10.53 21.77
CA PRO A 149 -6.57 -9.48 20.90
C PRO A 149 -5.48 -8.95 19.97
N GLY A 150 -5.86 -8.73 18.72
CA GLY A 150 -4.89 -8.28 17.72
C GLY A 150 -4.07 -9.39 17.04
N SER A 151 -4.44 -10.65 17.25
CA SER A 151 -3.80 -11.77 16.56
C SER A 151 -3.94 -11.63 15.05
N THR A 152 -2.85 -11.82 14.32
CA THR A 152 -2.86 -11.85 12.85
C THR A 152 -3.56 -13.09 12.33
N GLY A 153 -4.10 -13.03 11.11
CA GLY A 153 -4.66 -14.21 10.45
C GLY A 153 -3.67 -15.37 10.31
N ALA A 154 -2.35 -15.07 10.28
CA ALA A 154 -1.30 -16.10 10.29
C ALA A 154 -1.16 -16.77 11.66
N GLU A 155 -1.20 -16.01 12.76
CA GLU A 155 -1.16 -16.52 14.12
C GLU A 155 -2.40 -17.36 14.45
N VAL A 156 -3.58 -16.95 13.99
CA VAL A 156 -4.83 -17.73 14.09
C VAL A 156 -4.68 -19.08 13.39
N VAL A 157 -4.09 -19.11 12.20
CA VAL A 157 -3.82 -20.36 11.47
C VAL A 157 -2.77 -21.21 12.19
N ALA A 158 -1.71 -20.61 12.72
CA ALA A 158 -0.68 -21.30 13.50
C ALA A 158 -1.24 -21.92 14.80
N ALA A 159 -2.25 -21.26 15.40
CA ALA A 159 -3.02 -21.79 16.56
C ALA A 159 -3.98 -22.94 16.16
N GLY A 160 -4.01 -23.34 14.89
CA GLY A 160 -4.79 -24.48 14.40
C GLY A 160 -6.21 -24.15 13.97
N PHE A 161 -6.55 -22.88 13.76
CA PHE A 161 -7.87 -22.46 13.25
C PHE A 161 -7.81 -22.20 11.75
N SER A 162 -8.93 -22.45 11.02
CA SER A 162 -8.99 -22.17 9.61
C SER A 162 -9.41 -20.72 9.33
N ARG A 163 -8.87 -20.10 8.25
CA ARG A 163 -9.35 -18.80 7.78
C ARG A 163 -10.83 -18.78 7.42
N THR A 164 -11.37 -19.90 6.95
CA THR A 164 -12.81 -20.05 6.65
C THR A 164 -13.65 -19.87 7.91
N LEU A 165 -13.20 -20.42 9.05
CA LEU A 165 -13.87 -20.27 10.34
C LEU A 165 -13.84 -18.83 10.82
N LEU A 166 -12.68 -18.18 10.70
CA LEU A 166 -12.48 -16.77 11.04
C LEU A 166 -13.40 -15.86 10.22
N ASN A 167 -13.42 -16.03 8.90
CA ASN A 167 -14.29 -15.25 8.01
C ASN A 167 -15.78 -15.49 8.28
N LYS A 168 -16.17 -16.71 8.70
CA LYS A 168 -17.54 -17.02 9.07
C LYS A 168 -17.96 -16.26 10.33
N LEU A 169 -17.11 -16.20 11.35
CA LEU A 169 -17.39 -15.44 12.57
C LEU A 169 -17.39 -13.92 12.31
N ALA A 170 -16.55 -13.43 11.39
CA ALA A 170 -16.57 -12.05 10.95
C ALA A 170 -17.89 -11.70 10.24
N ALA A 171 -18.38 -12.57 9.34
CA ALA A 171 -19.67 -12.39 8.69
C ALA A 171 -20.87 -12.40 9.65
N LEU A 172 -20.70 -13.00 10.84
CA LEU A 172 -21.70 -12.97 11.91
C LEU A 172 -21.55 -11.75 12.86
N GLY A 173 -20.53 -10.89 12.64
CA GLY A 173 -20.23 -9.75 13.50
C GLY A 173 -19.71 -10.13 14.90
N VAL A 174 -19.26 -11.38 15.08
CA VAL A 174 -18.77 -11.91 16.36
C VAL A 174 -17.29 -11.60 16.58
N VAL A 175 -16.54 -11.53 15.48
CA VAL A 175 -15.15 -11.04 15.43
C VAL A 175 -15.05 -9.93 14.39
N ASP A 176 -14.13 -9.02 14.60
CA ASP A 176 -13.88 -7.92 13.66
C ASP A 176 -12.39 -7.74 13.42
N ARG A 177 -12.07 -7.08 12.31
CA ARG A 177 -10.71 -6.65 12.03
C ARG A 177 -10.41 -5.40 12.84
N ILE A 178 -9.25 -5.39 13.44
CA ILE A 178 -8.72 -4.18 14.08
C ILE A 178 -7.78 -3.54 13.04
N ASP A 179 -8.02 -2.27 12.74
CA ASP A 179 -7.00 -1.44 12.13
C ASP A 179 -5.94 -1.10 13.20
N GLN A 180 -5.06 -2.06 13.45
CA GLN A 180 -3.85 -1.76 14.21
C GLN A 180 -2.90 -0.99 13.27
N ARG A 181 -3.21 0.27 12.99
CA ARG A 181 -2.15 1.29 12.91
C ARG A 181 -1.59 1.47 14.33
N ALA A 182 -1.55 0.33 15.04
CA ALA A 182 -1.07 0.18 16.38
C ALA A 182 0.39 0.51 16.39
N ASP A 183 0.75 1.28 17.33
CA ASP A 183 1.94 1.03 18.13
C ASP A 183 2.84 -0.09 17.55
N LEU A 184 3.57 0.26 16.49
CA LEU A 184 4.76 -0.48 16.10
C LEU A 184 5.80 -0.27 17.21
N GLN A 185 5.39 -0.52 18.46
CA GLN A 185 6.33 -0.62 19.56
C GLN A 185 7.27 -1.78 19.22
N PRO A 186 8.57 -1.55 19.19
CA PRO A 186 9.51 -2.61 18.94
C PRO A 186 9.26 -3.72 19.97
N LYS A 187 9.07 -4.95 19.50
CA LYS A 187 8.81 -6.12 20.38
C LYS A 187 9.99 -6.41 21.33
N GLU A 188 11.14 -5.87 21.00
CA GLU A 188 12.37 -5.98 21.82
C GLU A 188 12.91 -4.59 22.10
N PRO A 189 13.43 -4.34 23.32
CA PRO A 189 14.09 -3.09 23.62
C PRO A 189 15.29 -2.91 22.70
N HIS A 190 15.50 -1.69 22.20
CA HIS A 190 16.69 -1.37 21.44
C HIS A 190 17.95 -1.65 22.27
N LEU A 191 18.98 -2.16 21.61
CA LEU A 191 20.30 -2.30 22.24
C LEU A 191 20.82 -0.92 22.65
N ALA A 192 21.58 -0.86 23.74
CA ALA A 192 22.21 0.40 24.14
C ALA A 192 23.19 0.83 23.04
N ALA A 193 22.94 1.99 22.47
CA ALA A 193 23.78 2.54 21.41
C ALA A 193 25.15 2.96 21.96
N THR A 194 26.21 2.73 21.21
CA THR A 194 27.56 3.26 21.52
C THR A 194 27.57 4.78 21.32
N ALA A 195 28.57 5.46 21.87
CA ALA A 195 28.70 6.90 21.72
C ALA A 195 28.73 7.37 20.25
N GLU A 196 29.39 6.60 19.38
CA GLU A 196 29.43 6.87 17.93
C GLU A 196 28.06 6.67 17.25
N GLN A 197 27.33 5.63 17.66
CA GLN A 197 25.96 5.37 17.15
C GLN A 197 25.01 6.47 17.61
N VAL A 198 25.10 6.92 18.86
CA VAL A 198 24.28 8.05 19.37
C VAL A 198 24.48 9.30 18.52
N LEU A 199 25.73 9.68 18.23
CA LEU A 199 26.04 10.82 17.37
C LEU A 199 25.45 10.66 15.97
N ALA A 200 25.52 9.46 15.38
CA ALA A 200 24.94 9.19 14.08
C ALA A 200 23.39 9.30 14.10
N ILE A 201 22.74 8.76 15.13
CA ILE A 201 21.29 8.84 15.33
C ILE A 201 20.86 10.32 15.48
N GLU A 202 21.56 11.09 16.30
CA GLU A 202 21.28 12.51 16.48
C GLU A 202 21.39 13.30 15.17
N GLN A 203 22.39 13.00 14.34
CA GLN A 203 22.52 13.62 13.02
C GLN A 203 21.35 13.29 12.09
N VAL A 204 20.86 12.04 12.11
CA VAL A 204 19.67 11.66 11.36
C VAL A 204 18.45 12.44 11.87
N HIS A 205 18.22 12.44 13.18
CA HIS A 205 17.06 13.11 13.79
C HIS A 205 17.00 14.61 13.48
N GLN A 206 18.16 15.31 13.45
CA GLN A 206 18.22 16.73 13.07
C GLN A 206 17.82 17.01 11.62
N THR A 207 17.72 15.98 10.79
CA THR A 207 17.36 16.11 9.37
C THR A 207 15.95 15.64 9.05
N LEU A 208 15.23 15.05 10.00
CA LEU A 208 13.85 14.61 9.80
C LEU A 208 12.96 15.77 9.33
N GLY A 209 12.06 15.48 8.42
CA GLY A 209 11.16 16.45 7.79
C GLY A 209 11.78 17.31 6.66
N ARG A 210 13.04 17.08 6.28
CA ARG A 210 13.68 17.70 5.11
C ARG A 210 14.66 16.76 4.43
N PHE A 211 14.81 16.91 3.12
CA PHE A 211 15.78 16.09 2.39
C PHE A 211 17.22 16.46 2.78
N ARG A 212 17.98 15.44 3.18
CA ARG A 212 19.45 15.52 3.36
C ARG A 212 20.06 14.14 3.08
N ALA A 213 21.11 14.12 2.29
CA ALA A 213 21.90 12.91 2.08
C ALA A 213 22.91 12.77 3.23
N LEU A 214 22.88 11.61 3.91
CA LEU A 214 23.82 11.25 4.97
C LEU A 214 24.55 9.96 4.57
N LEU A 215 25.86 9.90 4.80
CA LEU A 215 26.67 8.70 4.61
C LEU A 215 27.00 8.11 5.98
N LEU A 216 26.47 6.91 6.25
CA LEU A 216 26.84 6.12 7.44
C LEU A 216 27.92 5.12 7.06
N GLU A 217 29.16 5.40 7.43
CA GLU A 217 30.30 4.54 7.19
C GLU A 217 30.60 3.65 8.42
N GLY A 218 30.97 2.40 8.19
CA GLY A 218 31.33 1.47 9.25
C GLY A 218 31.57 0.07 8.71
N VAL A 219 32.43 -0.68 9.38
CA VAL A 219 32.73 -2.08 9.04
C VAL A 219 31.51 -3.00 9.23
N THR A 220 31.55 -4.18 8.66
CA THR A 220 30.53 -5.21 8.90
C THR A 220 30.49 -5.55 10.39
N GLY A 221 29.29 -5.58 10.98
CA GLY A 221 29.14 -5.85 12.42
C GLY A 221 29.28 -4.62 13.34
N SER A 222 29.52 -3.41 12.80
CA SER A 222 29.61 -2.17 13.62
C SER A 222 28.26 -1.69 14.19
N GLY A 223 27.15 -2.42 13.94
CA GLY A 223 25.83 -2.05 14.46
C GLY A 223 25.12 -0.95 13.67
N LYS A 224 25.44 -0.76 12.38
CA LYS A 224 24.70 0.21 11.51
C LYS A 224 23.20 -0.04 11.51
N THR A 225 22.77 -1.30 11.59
CA THR A 225 21.35 -1.67 11.65
C THR A 225 20.66 -1.06 12.86
N GLU A 226 21.33 -1.01 14.01
CA GLU A 226 20.79 -0.39 15.22
C GLU A 226 20.56 1.12 15.04
N VAL A 227 21.50 1.81 14.38
CA VAL A 227 21.32 3.23 14.00
C VAL A 227 20.09 3.43 13.16
N TYR A 228 19.86 2.57 12.15
CA TYR A 228 18.66 2.65 11.32
C TYR A 228 17.37 2.39 12.11
N LEU A 229 17.35 1.33 12.93
CA LEU A 229 16.16 0.97 13.71
C LEU A 229 15.78 2.07 14.70
N GLN A 230 16.75 2.61 15.44
CA GLN A 230 16.48 3.70 16.38
C GLN A 230 16.10 5.00 15.67
N SER A 231 16.64 5.25 14.47
CA SER A 231 16.25 6.42 13.67
C SER A 231 14.83 6.31 13.13
N ILE A 232 14.40 5.10 12.70
CA ILE A 232 13.04 4.84 12.22
C ILE A 232 12.02 4.98 13.36
N ALA A 233 12.37 4.54 14.58
CA ALA A 233 11.45 4.64 15.72
C ALA A 233 11.10 6.09 16.12
N ALA A 234 11.91 7.06 15.69
CA ALA A 234 11.69 8.47 15.96
C ALA A 234 11.05 9.25 14.77
N ALA A 235 10.94 8.62 13.58
CA ALA A 235 10.37 9.21 12.37
C ALA A 235 8.86 8.94 12.24
#